data_5143173b6dd0e9092950a346e511802c
#
_entry.id   5143173b6dd0e9092950a346e511802c
#
_cell.length_a   1.000
_cell.length_b   1.000
_cell.length_c   1.000
_cell.angle_alpha   90.00
_cell.angle_beta   90.00
_cell.angle_gamma   90.00
#
_symmetry.space_group_name_H-M   'P 1'
#
loop_
_entity.id
_entity.type
_entity.pdbx_description
1 polymer ?
#
loop_
_entity_poly.entity_id
_entity_poly.type
_entity_poly.pdbx_seq_one_letter_code
_entity_poly.pdbx_strand_id
1 'polypeptide(L)'
;MDSKIKNVVFDLGGVLINLDFDNCLNAFRKAGFQDIEKQACQFRGKGFFSQFELGEISPEEFRKAIRKEVSEALSDHEIDDMWNLMLLDIPREKLDLLLKLREHYMVYLLSNTNRIHWDYALSLIHISEPTRLALIS
;
A
#
# COMPACT_ATOMS: atom_id res chain seq x y z
N MET A 1 23.11 -21.94 6.49
CA MET A 1 22.95 -20.56 6.01
C MET A 1 24.30 -19.93 5.81
N ASP A 2 24.45 -19.18 4.73
CA ASP A 2 25.70 -18.52 4.41
C ASP A 2 25.99 -17.38 5.39
N SER A 3 27.10 -17.50 6.16
CA SER A 3 27.51 -16.47 7.14
C SER A 3 27.89 -15.13 6.51
N LYS A 4 28.00 -15.06 5.19
CA LYS A 4 28.30 -13.83 4.45
C LYS A 4 27.06 -12.96 4.21
N ILE A 5 25.85 -13.52 4.30
CA ILE A 5 24.61 -12.79 4.14
C ILE A 5 24.34 -12.04 5.44
N LYS A 6 24.18 -10.70 5.34
CA LYS A 6 23.89 -9.83 6.47
C LYS A 6 22.55 -9.12 6.35
N ASN A 7 22.06 -8.98 5.14
CA ASN A 7 20.84 -8.24 4.83
C ASN A 7 19.87 -9.10 4.05
N VAL A 8 18.58 -8.96 4.36
CA VAL A 8 17.51 -9.62 3.64
C VAL A 8 16.50 -8.53 3.23
N VAL A 9 16.13 -8.54 1.96
CA VAL A 9 15.19 -7.56 1.41
C VAL A 9 13.94 -8.31 0.96
N PHE A 10 12.78 -7.84 1.42
CA PHE A 10 11.48 -8.39 1.03
C PHE A 10 10.70 -7.38 0.19
N ASP A 11 10.04 -7.88 -0.83
CA ASP A 11 8.97 -7.13 -1.48
C ASP A 11 7.72 -7.14 -0.57
N LEU A 12 6.95 -6.07 -0.58
CA LEU A 12 5.81 -5.92 0.31
C LEU A 12 4.51 -6.40 -0.34
N GLY A 13 4.08 -5.76 -1.41
CA GLY A 13 2.80 -6.06 -2.05
C GLY A 13 2.81 -7.38 -2.79
N GLY A 14 1.84 -8.27 -2.51
CA GLY A 14 1.76 -9.58 -3.13
C GLY A 14 2.75 -10.61 -2.59
N VAL A 15 3.70 -10.21 -1.76
CA VAL A 15 4.66 -11.11 -1.10
C VAL A 15 4.36 -11.20 0.40
N LEU A 16 4.44 -10.10 1.11
CA LEU A 16 4.12 -10.05 2.54
C LEU A 16 2.66 -9.72 2.78
N ILE A 17 2.09 -8.78 2.04
CA ILE A 17 0.70 -8.33 2.16
C ILE A 17 -0.11 -8.90 1.01
N ASN A 18 -1.21 -9.58 1.32
CA ASN A 18 -2.18 -9.98 0.32
C ASN A 18 -2.91 -8.77 -0.24
N LEU A 19 -3.17 -8.78 -1.53
CA LEU A 19 -3.82 -7.68 -2.23
C LEU A 19 -5.16 -8.11 -2.83
N ASP A 20 -6.15 -7.24 -2.74
CA ASP A 20 -7.45 -7.39 -3.41
C ASP A 20 -7.87 -6.04 -3.97
N PHE A 21 -7.53 -5.81 -5.22
CA PHE A 21 -7.81 -4.55 -5.90
C PHE A 21 -9.32 -4.31 -6.06
N ASP A 22 -10.09 -5.34 -6.33
CA ASP A 22 -11.55 -5.24 -6.50
C ASP A 22 -12.23 -4.74 -5.23
N ASN A 23 -11.70 -5.07 -4.06
CA ASN A 23 -12.22 -4.61 -2.79
C ASN A 23 -12.20 -3.08 -2.69
N CYS A 24 -11.11 -2.49 -3.11
CA CYS A 24 -10.94 -1.03 -3.20
C CYS A 24 -11.89 -0.42 -4.23
N LEU A 25 -11.94 -0.98 -5.44
CA LEU A 25 -12.82 -0.49 -6.50
C LEU A 25 -14.29 -0.54 -6.10
N ASN A 26 -14.71 -1.60 -5.44
CA ASN A 26 -16.08 -1.74 -4.95
C ASN A 26 -16.44 -0.68 -3.92
N ALA A 27 -15.51 -0.32 -3.03
CA ALA A 27 -15.73 0.71 -2.05
C ALA A 27 -15.95 2.08 -2.71
N PHE A 28 -15.11 2.44 -3.67
CA PHE A 28 -15.26 3.69 -4.42
C PHE A 28 -16.56 3.70 -5.24
N ARG A 29 -16.91 2.57 -5.85
CA ARG A 29 -18.18 2.46 -6.60
C ARG A 29 -19.38 2.68 -5.70
N LYS A 30 -19.41 2.08 -4.53
CA LYS A 30 -20.47 2.27 -3.53
C LYS A 30 -20.55 3.70 -3.02
N ALA A 31 -19.42 4.37 -2.95
CA ALA A 31 -19.36 5.78 -2.55
C ALA A 31 -19.87 6.74 -3.64
N GLY A 32 -20.06 6.26 -4.87
CA GLY A 32 -20.59 7.05 -5.97
C GLY A 32 -19.60 7.35 -7.09
N PHE A 33 -18.43 6.71 -7.09
CA PHE A 33 -17.46 6.87 -8.17
C PHE A 33 -17.95 6.15 -9.42
N GLN A 34 -18.55 6.91 -10.34
CA GLN A 34 -18.99 6.37 -11.61
C GLN A 34 -17.80 6.16 -12.55
N ASP A 35 -17.89 5.15 -13.41
CA ASP A 35 -16.84 4.82 -14.38
C ASP A 35 -15.47 4.50 -13.76
N ILE A 36 -15.44 4.06 -12.51
CA ILE A 36 -14.18 3.73 -11.85
C ILE A 36 -13.39 2.66 -12.61
N GLU A 37 -14.05 1.75 -13.27
CA GLU A 37 -13.41 0.72 -14.09
C GLU A 37 -12.66 1.34 -15.27
N LYS A 38 -13.22 2.36 -15.88
CA LYS A 38 -12.57 3.13 -16.94
C LYS A 38 -11.31 3.82 -16.43
N GLN A 39 -11.42 4.43 -15.24
CA GLN A 39 -10.28 5.07 -14.57
C GLN A 39 -9.24 4.02 -14.14
N ALA A 40 -9.69 2.88 -13.66
CA ALA A 40 -8.82 1.79 -13.23
C ALA A 40 -8.16 1.05 -14.40
N CYS A 41 -8.84 0.90 -15.53
CA CYS A 41 -8.23 0.34 -16.74
C CYS A 41 -7.14 1.25 -17.32
N GLN A 42 -7.20 2.54 -17.02
CA GLN A 42 -6.13 3.49 -17.34
C GLN A 42 -4.93 3.36 -16.39
N PHE A 43 -4.97 2.41 -15.45
CA PHE A 43 -3.89 2.12 -14.51
C PHE A 43 -2.53 1.87 -15.18
N ARG A 44 -2.54 1.63 -16.46
CA ARG A 44 -1.32 1.38 -17.23
C ARG A 44 -0.73 2.63 -17.90
N GLY A 45 -1.11 3.83 -17.46
CA GLY A 45 -0.36 4.94 -17.98
C GLY A 45 -0.81 6.38 -17.82
N LYS A 46 -2.07 6.75 -17.52
CA LYS A 46 -2.47 8.17 -17.60
C LYS A 46 -3.48 8.67 -16.55
N GLY A 47 -4.03 7.83 -15.70
CA GLY A 47 -5.00 8.28 -14.69
C GLY A 47 -4.34 8.73 -13.40
N PHE A 48 -5.08 9.43 -12.53
CA PHE A 48 -4.54 9.90 -11.25
C PHE A 48 -4.18 8.74 -10.30
N PHE A 49 -4.81 7.58 -10.41
CA PHE A 49 -4.39 6.39 -9.68
C PHE A 49 -2.96 6.00 -10.04
N SER A 50 -2.67 5.93 -11.34
CA SER A 50 -1.32 5.63 -11.83
C SER A 50 -0.30 6.69 -11.43
N GLN A 51 -0.69 7.96 -11.55
CA GLN A 51 0.17 9.07 -11.15
C GLN A 51 0.51 9.02 -9.66
N PHE A 52 -0.44 8.64 -8.84
CA PHE A 52 -0.21 8.48 -7.41
C PHE A 52 0.73 7.30 -7.12
N GLU A 53 0.51 6.17 -7.78
CA GLU A 53 1.38 4.99 -7.63
C GLU A 53 2.83 5.28 -8.07
N LEU A 54 3.01 6.12 -9.08
CA LEU A 54 4.32 6.51 -9.57
C LEU A 54 4.95 7.67 -8.78
N GLY A 55 4.23 8.22 -7.81
CA GLY A 55 4.72 9.36 -7.02
C GLY A 55 4.70 10.69 -7.77
N GLU A 56 3.96 10.77 -8.87
CA GLU A 56 3.84 11.99 -9.69
C GLU A 56 2.92 13.04 -9.07
N ILE A 57 1.99 12.61 -8.23
CA ILE A 57 1.10 13.49 -7.47
C ILE A 57 1.18 13.19 -5.98
N SER A 58 0.90 14.20 -5.16
CA SER A 58 0.91 14.08 -3.71
C SER A 58 -0.35 13.36 -3.19
N PRO A 59 -0.34 12.88 -1.92
CA PRO A 59 -1.56 12.36 -1.28
C PRO A 59 -2.72 13.36 -1.31
N GLU A 60 -2.44 14.63 -1.09
CA GLU A 60 -3.48 15.70 -1.12
C GLU A 60 -4.08 15.84 -2.51
N GLU A 61 -3.26 15.81 -3.55
CA GLU A 61 -3.71 15.88 -4.94
C GLU A 61 -4.55 14.64 -5.30
N PHE A 62 -4.14 13.48 -4.85
CA PHE A 62 -4.89 12.23 -5.03
C PHE A 62 -6.27 12.31 -4.37
N ARG A 63 -6.32 12.72 -3.10
CA ARG A 63 -7.58 12.88 -2.37
C ARG A 63 -8.50 13.90 -3.03
N LYS A 64 -7.94 14.99 -3.52
CA LYS A 64 -8.68 16.02 -4.25
C LYS A 64 -9.31 15.47 -5.53
N ALA A 65 -8.58 14.64 -6.27
CA ALA A 65 -9.09 13.98 -7.47
C ALA A 65 -10.25 13.03 -7.14
N ILE A 66 -10.16 12.28 -6.05
CA ILE A 66 -11.24 11.41 -5.57
C ILE A 66 -12.48 12.23 -5.21
N ARG A 67 -12.32 13.35 -4.49
CA ARG A 67 -13.44 14.21 -4.12
C ARG A 67 -14.19 14.73 -5.32
N LYS A 68 -13.48 15.08 -6.39
CA LYS A 68 -14.11 15.54 -7.64
C LYS A 68 -15.00 14.47 -8.26
N GLU A 69 -14.62 13.21 -8.17
CA GLU A 69 -15.35 12.11 -8.78
C GLU A 69 -16.49 11.59 -7.90
N VAL A 70 -16.39 11.74 -6.58
CA VAL A 70 -17.33 11.16 -5.63
C VAL A 70 -18.12 12.24 -4.91
N SER A 71 -17.50 12.98 -4.01
CA SER A 71 -18.13 14.03 -3.21
C SER A 71 -17.08 14.88 -2.51
N GLU A 72 -17.28 16.20 -2.54
CA GLU A 72 -16.44 17.16 -1.80
C GLU A 72 -16.56 17.00 -0.28
N ALA A 73 -17.59 16.30 0.20
CA ALA A 73 -17.81 16.06 1.63
C ALA A 73 -16.96 14.93 2.22
N LEU A 74 -16.29 14.14 1.38
CA LEU A 74 -15.43 13.06 1.87
C LEU A 74 -14.23 13.60 2.63
N SER A 75 -14.00 13.04 3.83
CA SER A 75 -12.81 13.34 4.61
C SER A 75 -11.58 12.60 4.05
N ASP A 76 -10.39 13.07 4.42
CA ASP A 76 -9.15 12.40 4.08
C ASP A 76 -9.14 10.96 4.60
N HIS A 77 -9.62 10.75 5.82
CA HIS A 77 -9.67 9.45 6.46
C HIS A 77 -10.56 8.47 5.69
N GLU A 78 -11.74 8.92 5.26
CA GLU A 78 -12.67 8.09 4.48
C GLU A 78 -12.05 7.66 3.14
N ILE A 79 -11.36 8.57 2.47
CA ILE A 79 -10.67 8.28 1.21
C ILE A 79 -9.53 7.28 1.44
N ASP A 80 -8.72 7.52 2.46
CA ASP A 80 -7.59 6.66 2.78
C ASP A 80 -8.07 5.25 3.15
N ASP A 81 -9.15 5.12 3.91
CA ASP A 81 -9.73 3.83 4.27
C ASP A 81 -10.20 3.05 3.04
N MET A 82 -10.89 3.72 2.11
CA MET A 82 -11.31 3.08 0.87
C MET A 82 -10.12 2.64 0.01
N TRP A 83 -9.10 3.47 -0.10
CA TRP A 83 -7.88 3.14 -0.84
C TRP A 83 -7.12 1.97 -0.20
N ASN A 84 -7.04 1.95 1.12
CA ASN A 84 -6.37 0.90 1.87
C ASN A 84 -7.10 -0.45 1.87
N LEU A 85 -8.37 -0.49 1.44
CA LEU A 85 -9.10 -1.75 1.28
C LEU A 85 -8.45 -2.68 0.24
N MET A 86 -7.60 -2.16 -0.62
CA MET A 86 -6.80 -2.97 -1.51
C MET A 86 -5.78 -3.84 -0.76
N LEU A 87 -5.33 -3.36 0.40
CA LEU A 87 -4.39 -4.09 1.25
C LEU A 87 -5.18 -4.97 2.21
N LEU A 88 -4.94 -6.25 2.14
CA LEU A 88 -5.50 -7.20 3.10
C LEU A 88 -4.55 -7.33 4.29
N ASP A 89 -4.55 -8.47 4.93
CA ASP A 89 -3.68 -8.72 6.07
C ASP A 89 -2.29 -9.23 5.64
N ILE A 90 -1.39 -9.23 6.60
CA ILE A 90 -0.11 -9.96 6.49
C ILE A 90 -0.33 -11.29 7.20
N PRO A 91 -0.21 -12.44 6.51
CA PRO A 91 -0.33 -13.74 7.17
C PRO A 91 0.62 -13.87 8.35
N ARG A 92 0.14 -14.46 9.44
CA ARG A 92 0.91 -14.56 10.67
C ARG A 92 2.22 -15.32 10.48
N GLU A 93 2.24 -16.34 9.64
CA GLU A 93 3.45 -17.09 9.33
C GLU A 93 4.54 -16.21 8.72
N LYS A 94 4.14 -15.24 7.91
CA LYS A 94 5.07 -14.29 7.29
C LYS A 94 5.61 -13.29 8.30
N LEU A 95 4.79 -12.81 9.22
CA LEU A 95 5.24 -11.97 10.32
C LEU A 95 6.22 -12.70 11.23
N ASP A 96 5.91 -13.95 11.58
CA ASP A 96 6.78 -14.79 12.40
C ASP A 96 8.12 -15.03 11.71
N LEU A 97 8.12 -15.25 10.40
CA LEU A 97 9.33 -15.39 9.62
C LEU A 97 10.18 -14.11 9.65
N LEU A 98 9.56 -12.94 9.50
CA LEU A 98 10.27 -11.67 9.58
C LEU A 98 10.93 -11.50 10.95
N LEU A 99 10.22 -11.82 12.02
CA LEU A 99 10.74 -11.72 13.38
C LEU A 99 11.94 -12.65 13.60
N LYS A 100 11.88 -13.85 13.09
CA LYS A 100 13.00 -14.81 13.17
C LYS A 100 14.21 -14.33 12.37
N LEU A 101 13.99 -13.85 11.16
CA LEU A 101 15.08 -13.37 10.32
C LEU A 101 15.75 -12.14 10.93
N ARG A 102 14.96 -11.28 11.58
CA ARG A 102 15.48 -10.08 12.22
C ARG A 102 16.48 -10.37 13.34
N GLU A 103 16.39 -11.52 13.97
CA GLU A 103 17.34 -11.93 15.02
C GLU A 103 18.76 -12.13 14.47
N HIS A 104 18.89 -12.45 13.18
CA HIS A 104 20.18 -12.81 12.56
C HIS A 104 20.58 -11.89 11.42
N TYR A 105 19.64 -11.17 10.83
CA TYR A 105 19.86 -10.33 9.65
C TYR A 105 19.26 -8.94 9.83
N MET A 106 19.78 -7.99 9.06
CA MET A 106 19.09 -6.73 8.84
C MET A 106 17.99 -6.97 7.82
N VAL A 107 16.73 -6.69 8.18
CA VAL A 107 15.57 -6.91 7.32
C VAL A 107 15.09 -5.59 6.77
N TYR A 108 14.94 -5.53 5.45
CA TYR A 108 14.47 -4.36 4.74
C TYR A 108 13.23 -4.70 3.94
N LEU A 109 12.35 -3.72 3.77
CA LEU A 109 11.22 -3.82 2.86
C LEU A 109 11.46 -2.93 1.64
N LEU A 110 11.36 -3.54 0.48
CA LEU A 110 11.38 -2.84 -0.80
C LEU A 110 9.96 -2.83 -1.34
N SER A 111 9.43 -1.65 -1.60
CA SER A 111 8.07 -1.56 -2.10
C SER A 111 7.92 -0.41 -3.08
N ASN A 112 7.31 -0.72 -4.22
CA ASN A 112 6.84 0.27 -5.15
C ASN A 112 5.39 0.61 -4.77
N THR A 113 5.23 1.55 -3.84
CA THR A 113 3.93 1.89 -3.27
C THR A 113 3.80 3.40 -3.07
N ASN A 114 2.58 3.84 -2.76
CA ASN A 114 2.29 5.23 -2.43
C ASN A 114 2.33 5.46 -0.91
N ARG A 115 2.32 6.72 -0.50
CA ARG A 115 2.44 7.10 0.91
C ARG A 115 1.31 6.58 1.77
N ILE A 116 0.08 6.61 1.25
CA ILE A 116 -1.10 6.16 2.01
C ILE A 116 -0.99 4.66 2.32
N HIS A 117 -0.69 3.85 1.31
CA HIS A 117 -0.50 2.40 1.50
C HIS A 117 0.69 2.09 2.41
N TRP A 118 1.77 2.85 2.26
CA TRP A 118 2.96 2.66 3.09
C TRP A 118 2.67 2.88 4.58
N ASP A 119 2.01 3.99 4.91
CA ASP A 119 1.65 4.30 6.29
C ASP A 119 0.73 3.23 6.89
N TYR A 120 -0.25 2.75 6.12
CA TYR A 120 -1.13 1.67 6.54
C TYR A 120 -0.37 0.35 6.73
N ALA A 121 0.47 -0.02 5.76
CA ALA A 121 1.27 -1.24 5.83
C ALA A 121 2.20 -1.25 7.05
N LEU A 122 2.83 -0.11 7.34
CA LEU A 122 3.67 0.03 8.53
C LEU A 122 2.86 -0.18 9.81
N SER A 123 1.61 0.28 9.86
CA SER A 123 0.74 0.05 11.02
C SER A 123 0.46 -1.43 11.26
N LEU A 124 0.38 -2.22 10.20
CA LEU A 124 0.19 -3.68 10.30
C LEU A 124 1.45 -4.40 10.78
N ILE A 125 2.62 -3.86 10.46
CA ILE A 125 3.91 -4.47 10.80
C ILE A 125 4.43 -3.96 12.14
N HIS A 126 3.84 -2.90 12.67
CA HIS A 126 4.29 -2.22 13.89
C HIS A 126 4.07 -3.06 15.17
N ILE A 127 4.53 -4.28 15.14
CA ILE A 127 4.39 -5.21 16.27
C ILE A 127 5.69 -5.32 17.04
N SER A 128 6.77 -4.78 16.51
CA SER A 128 8.08 -4.99 17.12
C SER A 128 9.06 -3.90 16.72
N GLU A 129 9.33 -3.04 17.68
CA GLU A 129 10.48 -2.15 17.66
C GLU A 129 11.75 -2.92 18.03
N PRO A 130 12.90 -2.59 17.49
CA PRO A 130 13.16 -1.74 16.33
C PRO A 130 13.22 -2.54 15.04
N THR A 131 12.36 -2.24 14.10
CA THR A 131 12.46 -2.83 12.76
C THR A 131 12.98 -1.75 11.82
N ARG A 132 14.12 -1.97 11.20
CA ARG A 132 14.62 -1.08 10.18
C ARG A 132 13.93 -1.41 8.88
N LEU A 133 12.98 -0.55 8.51
CA LEU A 133 12.25 -0.65 7.26
C LEU A 133 12.69 0.51 6.38
N ALA A 134 13.19 0.20 5.21
CA ALA A 134 13.52 1.20 4.22
C ALA A 134 12.54 1.10 3.06
N LEU A 135 11.91 2.22 2.73
CA LEU A 135 11.12 2.34 1.51
C LEU A 135 12.08 2.68 0.38
N ILE A 136 12.16 1.79 -0.59
CA ILE A 136 12.89 2.03 -1.83
C ILE A 136 11.85 1.92 -2.95
N SER A 137 11.62 3.01 -3.61
CA SER A 137 10.73 3.05 -4.77
C SER A 137 11.51 2.92 -6.07
#